data_1b0501a4fc03ffdf5d3ef17cb734dd2a
#
_entry.id   1b0501a4fc03ffdf5d3ef17cb734dd2a
#
_cell.length_a   1.000
_cell.length_b   1.000
_cell.length_c   1.000
_cell.angle_alpha   90.00
_cell.angle_beta   90.00
_cell.angle_gamma   90.00
#
_symmetry.space_group_name_H-M   'P 1'
#
loop_
_entity.id
_entity.type
_entity.pdbx_description
1 polymer ?
#
loop_
_entity_poly.entity_id
_entity_poly.type
_entity_poly.pdbx_seq_one_letter_code
_entity_poly.pdbx_strand_id
1 'polypeptide(L)'
;MEYTTTPMNAEQFLSTIPEARQIALALRNIGVELILDEETGIKAIGKTSNIDPVLRKRMADHREELIKIASHGEDAISEADRILGKATNYLEIETALAKVIDALDGAIIGHASAEAFVERIREVAKEMPAEGAVA
;
A
#
# COMPACT_ATOMS: atom_id res chain seq x y z
N MET A 1 20.75 -24.02 12.66
CA MET A 1 19.51 -23.55 12.05
C MET A 1 19.76 -22.35 11.17
N GLU A 2 19.39 -22.46 9.96
CA GLU A 2 19.59 -21.40 9.02
C GLU A 2 18.40 -20.44 9.00
N TYR A 3 18.67 -19.19 9.17
CA TYR A 3 17.63 -18.18 9.11
C TYR A 3 17.84 -17.32 7.88
N THR A 4 16.84 -17.23 7.08
CA THR A 4 16.93 -16.37 5.94
C THR A 4 16.75 -14.92 6.40
N THR A 5 17.39 -14.03 5.68
CA THR A 5 17.18 -12.62 5.89
C THR A 5 16.15 -12.09 4.90
N THR A 6 15.52 -12.98 4.14
CA THR A 6 14.51 -12.60 3.17
C THR A 6 13.30 -12.01 3.90
N PRO A 7 12.89 -10.80 3.57
CA PRO A 7 11.70 -10.22 4.19
C PRO A 7 10.47 -11.07 3.88
N MET A 8 9.54 -11.11 4.83
CA MET A 8 8.26 -11.74 4.59
C MET A 8 7.54 -11.03 3.45
N ASN A 9 6.87 -11.79 2.59
CA ASN A 9 5.98 -11.18 1.62
C ASN A 9 4.71 -10.71 2.33
N ALA A 10 3.86 -9.97 1.61
CA ALA A 10 2.67 -9.39 2.20
C ALA A 10 1.76 -10.43 2.85
N GLU A 11 1.56 -11.57 2.18
CA GLU A 11 0.71 -12.62 2.70
C GLU A 11 1.27 -13.23 3.98
N GLN A 12 2.56 -13.51 4.01
CA GLN A 12 3.20 -14.06 5.20
C GLN A 12 3.12 -13.08 6.37
N PHE A 13 3.36 -11.81 6.11
CA PHE A 13 3.27 -10.79 7.13
C PHE A 13 1.85 -10.71 7.70
N LEU A 14 0.86 -10.64 6.82
CA LEU A 14 -0.54 -10.49 7.26
C LEU A 14 -1.05 -11.71 8.00
N SER A 15 -0.51 -12.90 7.72
CA SER A 15 -0.92 -14.10 8.43
C SER A 15 -0.50 -14.08 9.90
N THR A 16 0.47 -13.24 10.27
CA THR A 16 0.90 -13.11 11.66
C THR A 16 0.04 -12.14 12.45
N ILE A 17 -0.83 -11.38 11.79
CA ILE A 17 -1.68 -10.36 12.42
C ILE A 17 -3.10 -10.41 11.85
N PRO A 18 -3.79 -11.56 11.98
CA PRO A 18 -5.08 -11.73 11.31
C PRO A 18 -6.16 -10.73 11.72
N GLU A 19 -6.19 -10.33 13.00
CA GLU A 19 -7.16 -9.34 13.46
C GLU A 19 -6.94 -7.99 12.81
N ALA A 20 -5.69 -7.53 12.80
CA ALA A 20 -5.35 -6.24 12.18
C ALA A 20 -5.63 -6.28 10.69
N ARG A 21 -5.39 -7.41 10.03
CA ARG A 21 -5.70 -7.57 8.62
C ARG A 21 -7.19 -7.38 8.36
N GLN A 22 -8.03 -7.98 9.21
CA GLN A 22 -9.48 -7.82 9.06
C GLN A 22 -9.92 -6.37 9.23
N ILE A 23 -9.29 -5.67 10.18
CA ILE A 23 -9.55 -4.25 10.38
C ILE A 23 -9.16 -3.45 9.14
N ALA A 24 -7.98 -3.73 8.60
CA ALA A 24 -7.49 -3.04 7.39
C ALA A 24 -8.40 -3.29 6.20
N LEU A 25 -8.89 -4.52 6.03
CA LEU A 25 -9.85 -4.85 4.97
C LEU A 25 -11.16 -4.09 5.15
N ALA A 26 -11.66 -4.04 6.38
CA ALA A 26 -12.89 -3.32 6.68
C ALA A 26 -12.74 -1.83 6.38
N LEU A 27 -11.62 -1.24 6.75
CA LEU A 27 -11.33 0.16 6.47
C LEU A 27 -11.26 0.42 4.96
N ARG A 28 -10.54 -0.42 4.24
CA ARG A 28 -10.45 -0.28 2.79
C ARG A 28 -11.83 -0.31 2.15
N ASN A 29 -12.69 -1.23 2.61
CA ASN A 29 -14.02 -1.40 2.04
C ASN A 29 -14.94 -0.20 2.27
N ILE A 30 -14.70 0.58 3.31
CA ILE A 30 -15.50 1.78 3.58
C ILE A 30 -14.81 3.06 3.08
N GLY A 31 -13.71 2.92 2.36
CA GLY A 31 -13.03 4.07 1.76
C GLY A 31 -12.05 4.79 2.68
N VAL A 32 -11.51 4.08 3.66
CA VAL A 32 -10.55 4.64 4.61
C VAL A 32 -9.21 3.93 4.46
N GLU A 33 -8.14 4.70 4.57
CA GLU A 33 -6.79 4.17 4.57
C GLU A 33 -6.04 4.69 5.80
N LEU A 34 -5.17 3.86 6.36
CA LEU A 34 -4.28 4.27 7.44
C LEU A 34 -2.90 4.53 6.86
N ILE A 35 -2.35 5.69 7.19
CA ILE A 35 -1.00 6.05 6.78
C ILE A 35 -0.17 6.37 8.02
N LEU A 36 1.14 6.28 7.87
CA LEU A 36 2.05 6.64 8.97
C LEU A 36 1.95 8.12 9.27
N ASP A 37 2.04 8.44 10.56
CA ASP A 37 1.99 9.81 11.05
C ASP A 37 3.03 9.96 12.15
N GLU A 38 3.86 11.00 12.07
CA GLU A 38 4.96 11.19 13.00
C GLU A 38 4.49 11.46 14.44
N GLU A 39 3.35 12.11 14.59
CA GLU A 39 2.86 12.48 15.92
C GLU A 39 2.10 11.37 16.61
N THR A 40 1.27 10.65 15.85
CA THR A 40 0.34 9.69 16.43
C THR A 40 0.64 8.24 16.04
N GLY A 41 1.62 8.02 15.18
CA GLY A 41 1.95 6.70 14.63
C GLY A 41 1.19 6.41 13.36
N ILE A 42 -0.12 6.52 13.38
CA ILE A 42 -0.97 6.36 12.19
C ILE A 42 -2.10 7.39 12.23
N LYS A 43 -2.59 7.71 11.06
CA LYS A 43 -3.82 8.49 10.94
C LYS A 43 -4.68 7.93 9.81
N ALA A 44 -5.98 8.11 9.94
CA ALA A 44 -6.95 7.66 8.96
C ALA A 44 -7.21 8.77 7.96
N ILE A 45 -7.21 8.43 6.68
CA ILE A 45 -7.56 9.36 5.60
C ILE A 45 -8.68 8.77 4.76
N GLY A 46 -9.38 9.62 4.04
CA GLY A 46 -10.49 9.21 3.19
C GLY A 46 -11.81 9.43 3.89
N LYS A 47 -12.72 8.48 3.72
CA LYS A 47 -14.10 8.61 4.22
C LYS A 47 -14.20 8.25 5.70
N THR A 48 -13.48 8.98 6.54
CA THR A 48 -13.36 8.67 7.96
C THR A 48 -14.68 8.71 8.72
N SER A 49 -15.66 9.43 8.22
CA SER A 49 -16.99 9.45 8.84
C SER A 49 -17.69 8.08 8.75
N ASN A 50 -17.22 7.19 7.89
CA ASN A 50 -17.78 5.85 7.77
C ASN A 50 -17.27 4.90 8.86
N ILE A 51 -16.31 5.34 9.67
CA ILE A 51 -15.79 4.50 10.76
C ILE A 51 -16.78 4.54 11.92
N ASP A 52 -17.40 3.38 12.21
CA ASP A 52 -18.33 3.32 13.32
C ASP A 52 -17.60 3.12 14.65
N PRO A 53 -18.30 3.28 15.81
CA PRO A 53 -17.65 3.17 17.12
C PRO A 53 -17.04 1.78 17.38
N VAL A 54 -17.65 0.71 16.88
CA VAL A 54 -17.12 -0.64 17.07
C VAL A 54 -15.79 -0.79 16.34
N LEU A 55 -15.75 -0.36 15.10
CA LEU A 55 -14.52 -0.43 14.31
C LEU A 55 -13.43 0.46 14.91
N ARG A 56 -13.82 1.63 15.40
CA ARG A 56 -12.89 2.57 16.03
C ARG A 56 -12.23 1.94 17.27
N LYS A 57 -13.00 1.22 18.06
CA LYS A 57 -12.48 0.52 19.23
C LYS A 57 -11.51 -0.59 18.82
N ARG A 58 -11.85 -1.35 17.80
CA ARG A 58 -10.97 -2.41 17.29
C ARG A 58 -9.65 -1.81 16.80
N MET A 59 -9.71 -0.66 16.12
CA MET A 59 -8.51 0.04 15.68
C MET A 59 -7.61 0.40 16.87
N ALA A 60 -8.20 0.91 17.94
CA ALA A 60 -7.45 1.27 19.14
C ALA A 60 -6.83 0.03 19.79
N ASP A 61 -7.56 -1.06 19.86
CA ASP A 61 -7.09 -2.30 20.48
C ASP A 61 -5.93 -2.95 19.69
N HIS A 62 -5.85 -2.70 18.39
CA HIS A 62 -4.84 -3.32 17.51
C HIS A 62 -3.93 -2.29 16.87
N ARG A 63 -3.75 -1.16 17.55
CA ARG A 63 -3.01 -0.04 17.02
C ARG A 63 -1.60 -0.39 16.56
N GLU A 64 -0.86 -1.15 17.36
CA GLU A 64 0.53 -1.48 17.02
C GLU A 64 0.64 -2.30 15.74
N GLU A 65 -0.26 -3.26 15.55
CA GLU A 65 -0.29 -4.06 14.35
C GLU A 65 -0.71 -3.24 13.14
N LEU A 66 -1.63 -2.29 13.34
CA LEU A 66 -2.03 -1.39 12.27
C LEU A 66 -0.88 -0.47 11.85
N ILE A 67 -0.06 -0.05 12.79
CA ILE A 67 1.14 0.72 12.49
C ILE A 67 2.09 -0.11 11.63
N LYS A 68 2.24 -1.41 11.94
CA LYS A 68 3.07 -2.30 11.12
C LYS A 68 2.54 -2.41 9.70
N ILE A 69 1.22 -2.51 9.54
CA ILE A 69 0.61 -2.56 8.21
C ILE A 69 0.90 -1.26 7.44
N ALA A 70 0.70 -0.11 8.08
CA ALA A 70 0.97 1.18 7.44
C ALA A 70 2.44 1.32 7.07
N SER A 71 3.34 0.81 7.89
CA SER A 71 4.77 0.82 7.59
C SER A 71 5.10 -0.04 6.37
N HIS A 72 4.50 -1.23 6.28
CA HIS A 72 4.65 -2.08 5.09
C HIS A 72 4.10 -1.39 3.85
N GLY A 73 2.99 -0.67 4.00
CA GLY A 73 2.41 0.09 2.89
C GLY A 73 3.35 1.16 2.40
N GLU A 74 3.96 1.91 3.32
CA GLU A 74 4.92 2.94 2.94
C GLU A 74 6.12 2.32 2.22
N ASP A 75 6.63 1.19 2.72
CA ASP A 75 7.75 0.50 2.09
C ASP A 75 7.39 0.00 0.69
N ALA A 76 6.17 -0.54 0.51
CA ALA A 76 5.73 -1.03 -0.79
C ALA A 76 5.65 0.12 -1.80
N ILE A 77 5.09 1.25 -1.39
CA ILE A 77 4.99 2.43 -2.25
C ILE A 77 6.38 2.98 -2.57
N SER A 78 7.26 3.06 -1.57
CA SER A 78 8.63 3.55 -1.78
C SER A 78 9.39 2.68 -2.77
N GLU A 79 9.25 1.36 -2.65
CA GLU A 79 9.89 0.43 -3.58
C GLU A 79 9.33 0.59 -5.00
N ALA A 80 8.02 0.71 -5.11
CA ALA A 80 7.38 0.91 -6.40
C ALA A 80 7.79 2.25 -7.02
N ASP A 81 7.87 3.31 -6.22
CA ASP A 81 8.33 4.62 -6.69
C ASP A 81 9.78 4.56 -7.16
N ARG A 82 10.61 3.79 -6.48
CA ARG A 82 12.01 3.63 -6.87
C ARG A 82 12.10 2.97 -8.24
N ILE A 83 11.31 1.93 -8.46
CA ILE A 83 11.26 1.25 -9.77
C ILE A 83 10.73 2.20 -10.83
N LEU A 84 9.66 2.90 -10.53
CA LEU A 84 9.04 3.84 -11.47
C LEU A 84 10.01 4.96 -11.85
N GLY A 85 10.77 5.48 -10.89
CA GLY A 85 11.71 6.57 -11.14
C GLY A 85 12.87 6.18 -12.06
N LYS A 86 13.14 4.88 -12.18
CA LYS A 86 14.20 4.37 -13.06
C LYS A 86 13.64 3.71 -14.31
N ALA A 87 12.33 3.71 -14.48
CA ALA A 87 11.70 3.02 -15.59
C ALA A 87 12.02 3.68 -16.92
N THR A 88 12.37 2.87 -17.90
CA THR A 88 12.67 3.32 -19.26
C THR A 88 11.74 2.70 -20.29
N ASN A 89 10.83 1.83 -19.85
CA ASN A 89 9.88 1.17 -20.74
C ASN A 89 8.62 0.79 -19.95
N TYR A 90 7.58 0.39 -20.67
CA TYR A 90 6.30 0.07 -20.05
C TYR A 90 6.34 -1.18 -19.17
N LEU A 91 7.21 -2.13 -19.48
CA LEU A 91 7.33 -3.33 -18.67
C LEU A 91 7.79 -2.98 -17.25
N GLU A 92 8.71 -2.05 -17.13
CA GLU A 92 9.18 -1.60 -15.82
C GLU A 92 8.10 -0.86 -15.06
N ILE A 93 7.27 -0.08 -15.78
CA ILE A 93 6.11 0.58 -15.17
C ILE A 93 5.13 -0.48 -14.65
N GLU A 94 4.88 -1.53 -15.43
CA GLU A 94 4.00 -2.61 -15.00
C GLU A 94 4.54 -3.34 -13.78
N THR A 95 5.85 -3.50 -13.68
CA THR A 95 6.49 -4.10 -12.52
C THR A 95 6.24 -3.27 -11.27
N ALA A 96 6.37 -1.96 -11.37
CA ALA A 96 6.09 -1.06 -10.25
C ALA A 96 4.61 -1.13 -9.86
N LEU A 97 3.73 -1.11 -10.86
CA LEU A 97 2.28 -1.17 -10.62
C LEU A 97 1.87 -2.47 -9.94
N ALA A 98 2.49 -3.60 -10.33
CA ALA A 98 2.17 -4.89 -9.74
C ALA A 98 2.43 -4.89 -8.22
N LYS A 99 3.48 -4.24 -7.77
CA LYS A 99 3.76 -4.13 -6.34
C LYS A 99 2.68 -3.35 -5.60
N VAL A 100 2.18 -2.29 -6.22
CA VAL A 100 1.11 -1.48 -5.63
C VAL A 100 -0.20 -2.26 -5.60
N ILE A 101 -0.51 -3.00 -6.67
CA ILE A 101 -1.71 -3.82 -6.72
C ILE A 101 -1.68 -4.90 -5.65
N ASP A 102 -0.54 -5.57 -5.47
CA ASP A 102 -0.41 -6.57 -4.42
C ASP A 102 -0.66 -5.99 -3.03
N ALA A 103 -0.12 -4.80 -2.78
CA ALA A 103 -0.32 -4.14 -1.49
C ALA A 103 -1.78 -3.73 -1.30
N LEU A 104 -2.45 -3.29 -2.35
CA LEU A 104 -3.86 -2.92 -2.29
C LEU A 104 -4.73 -4.15 -2.05
N ASP A 105 -4.49 -5.23 -2.77
CA ASP A 105 -5.25 -6.47 -2.62
C ASP A 105 -5.09 -7.06 -1.23
N GLY A 106 -3.91 -6.94 -0.64
CA GLY A 106 -3.64 -7.41 0.72
C GLY A 106 -4.12 -6.46 1.80
N ALA A 107 -4.69 -5.32 1.44
CA ALA A 107 -5.12 -4.27 2.36
C ALA A 107 -3.96 -3.67 3.17
N ILE A 108 -2.75 -3.74 2.63
CA ILE A 108 -1.58 -3.07 3.20
C ILE A 108 -1.64 -1.58 2.90
N ILE A 109 -2.16 -1.23 1.73
CA ILE A 109 -2.49 0.15 1.38
C ILE A 109 -3.95 0.23 1.00
N GLY A 110 -4.48 1.44 0.93
CA GLY A 110 -5.84 1.68 0.49
C GLY A 110 -5.88 2.33 -0.90
N HIS A 111 -7.09 2.68 -1.31
CA HIS A 111 -7.31 3.24 -2.65
C HIS A 111 -6.64 4.59 -2.85
N ALA A 112 -6.57 5.41 -1.80
CA ALA A 112 -5.97 6.74 -1.93
C ALA A 112 -4.50 6.66 -2.34
N SER A 113 -3.72 5.78 -1.70
CA SER A 113 -2.31 5.59 -2.06
C SER A 113 -2.17 4.99 -3.45
N ALA A 114 -3.03 4.03 -3.79
CA ALA A 114 -3.01 3.40 -5.11
C ALA A 114 -3.31 4.41 -6.21
N GLU A 115 -4.32 5.25 -6.01
CA GLU A 115 -4.68 6.29 -6.99
C GLU A 115 -3.57 7.31 -7.15
N ALA A 116 -2.94 7.72 -6.07
CA ALA A 116 -1.81 8.65 -6.13
C ALA A 116 -0.66 8.04 -6.94
N PHE A 117 -0.42 6.74 -6.79
CA PHE A 117 0.63 6.08 -7.56
C PHE A 117 0.28 6.03 -9.05
N VAL A 118 -0.98 5.78 -9.39
CA VAL A 118 -1.44 5.77 -10.79
C VAL A 118 -1.22 7.14 -11.43
N GLU A 119 -1.46 8.22 -10.70
CA GLU A 119 -1.18 9.55 -11.22
C GLU A 119 0.32 9.74 -11.52
N ARG A 120 1.19 9.22 -10.66
CA ARG A 120 2.63 9.27 -10.92
C ARG A 120 3.01 8.44 -12.15
N ILE A 121 2.35 7.28 -12.34
CA ILE A 121 2.56 6.49 -13.56
C ILE A 121 2.19 7.29 -14.79
N ARG A 122 1.08 8.00 -14.77
CA ARG A 122 0.64 8.81 -15.90
C ARG A 122 1.70 9.86 -16.27
N GLU A 123 2.28 10.49 -15.27
CA GLU A 123 3.33 11.49 -15.51
C GLU A 123 4.56 10.88 -16.14
N VAL A 124 5.01 9.72 -15.64
CA VAL A 124 6.16 9.03 -16.20
C VAL A 124 5.86 8.55 -17.62
N ALA A 125 4.66 8.01 -17.85
CA ALA A 125 4.28 7.46 -19.15
C ALA A 125 4.24 8.53 -20.24
N LYS A 126 3.94 9.77 -19.89
CA LYS A 126 3.94 10.87 -20.86
C LYS A 126 5.31 11.10 -21.49
N GLU A 127 6.36 10.75 -20.80
CA GLU A 127 7.72 10.94 -21.26
C GLU A 127 8.30 9.70 -21.93
N MET A 128 7.53 8.62 -21.99
CA MET A 128 7.96 7.38 -22.63
C MET A 128 7.67 7.43 -24.13
N PRO A 129 8.52 6.81 -24.95
CA PRO A 129 8.18 6.64 -26.38
C PRO A 129 6.92 5.78 -26.47
N ALA A 130 6.02 6.15 -27.38
CA ALA A 130 4.83 5.34 -27.59
C ALA A 130 5.24 3.97 -28.14
N GLU A 131 4.66 2.91 -27.58
CA GLU A 131 4.93 1.57 -28.06
C GLU A 131 4.41 1.41 -29.48
N GLY A 132 5.24 0.82 -30.31
CA GLY A 132 4.88 0.65 -31.72
C GLY A 132 5.00 1.91 -32.56
N ALA A 133 5.21 3.06 -31.94
CA ALA A 133 5.45 4.30 -32.69
C ALA A 133 6.90 4.37 -33.14
N VAL A 134 7.73 3.57 -32.55
CA VAL A 134 9.11 3.47 -32.96
C VAL A 134 9.15 2.51 -34.13
N ALA A 135 9.04 3.01 -35.23
CA ALA A 135 9.06 2.17 -36.42
C ALA A 135 10.42 2.30 -37.09
#